data_d1fe2cf5244e8dd996d2e9a8e8049661
#
_entry.id   d1fe2cf5244e8dd996d2e9a8e8049661
#
_cell.length_a   1.000
_cell.length_b   1.000
_cell.length_c   1.000
_cell.angle_alpha   90.00
_cell.angle_beta   90.00
_cell.angle_gamma   90.00
#
_symmetry.space_group_name_H-M   'P 1'
#
loop_
_entity.id
_entity.type
_entity.pdbx_description
1 polymer ?
#
loop_
_entity_poly.entity_id
_entity_poly.type
_entity_poly.pdbx_seq_one_letter_code
_entity_poly.pdbx_strand_id
1 'polypeptide(L)'
;MTAVQTPSARRGGARRSRTVAVLVVVLLLVGASLSGCARVLAALAVQPDDTVTGELVVATPAKSADDKGPTVTLPPDLAPLVDVTRYQQDGYTGSVLRFSQLTFDQTAALTRATIPGSERAQFNLRRAGGRVLVTGLIDLTTVSVDKADFQLKMSFPGRVVEANGESELGTVSWTFTPGEVGDINATVAYADPDAPSVLNWTIGLGAVVALAAVVVVVAARRTRNPPVSPPVR
;
A
#
# COMPACT_ATOMS: atom_id res chain seq x y z
N MET A 1 -73.93 -4.57 59.16
CA MET A 1 -73.26 -3.37 58.61
C MET A 1 -71.86 -3.83 58.08
N THR A 2 -71.76 -4.11 56.82
CA THR A 2 -70.56 -4.67 56.23
C THR A 2 -69.96 -3.60 55.33
N ALA A 3 -68.77 -3.11 55.63
CA ALA A 3 -68.05 -2.11 54.89
C ALA A 3 -67.32 -2.77 53.71
N VAL A 4 -67.58 -2.37 52.47
CA VAL A 4 -66.90 -2.74 51.24
C VAL A 4 -65.71 -1.85 51.07
N GLN A 5 -64.51 -2.38 51.10
CA GLN A 5 -63.25 -1.70 50.73
C GLN A 5 -63.02 -1.83 49.23
N THR A 6 -62.96 -0.72 48.53
CA THR A 6 -62.55 -0.60 47.11
C THR A 6 -61.05 -0.55 46.99
N PRO A 7 -60.42 -1.34 46.09
CA PRO A 7 -58.95 -1.30 45.88
C PRO A 7 -58.58 -0.12 44.94
N SER A 8 -57.67 0.72 45.41
CA SER A 8 -57.09 1.80 44.63
C SER A 8 -56.13 1.26 43.57
N ALA A 9 -56.48 1.57 42.32
CA ALA A 9 -55.66 1.20 41.13
C ALA A 9 -54.32 2.00 41.11
N ARG A 10 -53.19 1.27 41.16
CA ARG A 10 -51.83 1.82 40.94
C ARG A 10 -51.66 2.30 39.47
N ARG A 11 -51.74 3.60 39.21
CA ARG A 11 -51.41 4.27 37.94
C ARG A 11 -49.92 4.64 37.87
N GLY A 12 -48.95 3.73 38.07
CA GLY A 12 -47.52 4.04 38.05
C GLY A 12 -46.71 3.37 36.94
N GLY A 13 -47.28 2.38 36.22
CA GLY A 13 -46.49 1.54 35.29
C GLY A 13 -46.32 2.06 33.88
N ALA A 14 -47.25 2.85 33.40
CA ALA A 14 -47.31 3.22 31.94
C ALA A 14 -46.28 4.29 31.52
N ARG A 15 -45.84 5.17 32.46
CA ARG A 15 -44.83 6.20 32.12
C ARG A 15 -43.42 5.59 31.99
N ARG A 16 -43.02 4.68 32.90
CA ARG A 16 -41.71 4.00 32.87
C ARG A 16 -41.54 3.12 31.63
N SER A 17 -42.58 2.43 31.18
CA SER A 17 -42.56 1.62 29.99
C SER A 17 -42.36 2.45 28.72
N ARG A 18 -42.98 3.61 28.59
CA ARG A 18 -42.81 4.53 27.45
C ARG A 18 -41.40 5.12 27.41
N THR A 19 -40.82 5.49 28.55
CA THR A 19 -39.46 6.05 28.60
C THR A 19 -38.42 5.01 28.21
N VAL A 20 -38.60 3.76 28.67
CA VAL A 20 -37.70 2.63 28.27
C VAL A 20 -37.84 2.33 26.78
N ALA A 21 -39.06 2.31 26.24
CA ALA A 21 -39.28 2.08 24.81
C ALA A 21 -38.64 3.18 23.94
N VAL A 22 -38.76 4.44 24.33
CA VAL A 22 -38.14 5.58 23.65
C VAL A 22 -36.62 5.49 23.74
N LEU A 23 -36.04 5.14 24.89
CA LEU A 23 -34.60 4.95 25.06
C LEU A 23 -34.05 3.80 24.18
N VAL A 24 -34.76 2.69 24.09
CA VAL A 24 -34.40 1.57 23.23
C VAL A 24 -34.49 1.95 21.77
N VAL A 25 -35.52 2.69 21.34
CA VAL A 25 -35.64 3.18 19.95
C VAL A 25 -34.54 4.17 19.61
N VAL A 26 -34.21 5.10 20.53
CA VAL A 26 -33.09 6.04 20.34
C VAL A 26 -31.76 5.32 20.29
N LEU A 27 -31.55 4.31 21.13
CA LEU A 27 -30.32 3.49 21.12
C LEU A 27 -30.20 2.67 19.83
N LEU A 28 -31.30 2.13 19.31
CA LEU A 28 -31.34 1.43 18.02
C LEU A 28 -31.11 2.38 16.84
N LEU A 29 -31.64 3.61 16.89
CA LEU A 29 -31.42 4.63 15.86
C LEU A 29 -29.98 5.15 15.86
N VAL A 30 -29.37 5.31 17.05
CA VAL A 30 -27.95 5.70 17.17
C VAL A 30 -27.04 4.54 16.74
N GLY A 31 -27.37 3.29 17.05
CA GLY A 31 -26.63 2.13 16.60
C GLY A 31 -26.66 1.93 15.08
N ALA A 32 -27.79 2.23 14.43
CA ALA A 32 -27.93 2.15 12.98
C ALA A 32 -27.16 3.25 12.20
N SER A 33 -26.82 4.37 12.84
CA SER A 33 -26.07 5.46 12.21
C SER A 33 -24.54 5.31 12.24
N LEU A 34 -23.99 4.28 12.92
CA LEU A 34 -22.55 4.03 13.02
C LEU A 34 -22.03 2.95 12.05
N SER A 35 -22.87 2.41 11.18
CA SER A 35 -22.40 1.47 10.15
C SER A 35 -21.63 2.24 9.07
N GLY A 36 -20.34 2.47 9.32
CA GLY A 36 -19.40 3.05 8.39
C GLY A 36 -19.05 2.08 7.28
N CYS A 37 -19.86 2.08 6.22
CA CYS A 37 -19.48 1.44 4.98
C CYS A 37 -18.34 2.25 4.34
N ALA A 38 -17.27 1.62 3.87
CA ALA A 38 -16.16 2.29 3.21
C ALA A 38 -15.74 1.49 1.98
N ARG A 39 -15.39 2.20 0.91
CA ARG A 39 -14.77 1.61 -0.28
C ARG A 39 -13.37 2.19 -0.41
N VAL A 40 -12.37 1.32 -0.39
CA VAL A 40 -10.97 1.68 -0.65
C VAL A 40 -10.45 0.75 -1.74
N LEU A 41 -10.23 1.32 -2.92
CA LEU A 41 -9.68 0.59 -4.06
C LEU A 41 -8.34 1.23 -4.42
N ALA A 42 -7.27 0.44 -4.38
CA ALA A 42 -5.95 0.89 -4.76
C ALA A 42 -5.44 0.09 -5.96
N ALA A 43 -5.07 0.78 -7.03
CA ALA A 43 -4.42 0.21 -8.20
C ALA A 43 -3.08 0.90 -8.39
N LEU A 44 -2.00 0.17 -8.12
CA LEU A 44 -0.63 0.68 -8.09
C LEU A 44 0.24 -0.04 -9.12
N ALA A 45 1.13 0.67 -9.77
CA ALA A 45 2.13 0.10 -10.67
C ALA A 45 3.52 0.55 -10.22
N VAL A 46 4.32 -0.40 -9.77
CA VAL A 46 5.74 -0.17 -9.48
C VAL A 46 6.49 -0.09 -10.79
N GLN A 47 7.29 0.95 -10.95
CA GLN A 47 8.08 1.19 -12.16
C GLN A 47 9.50 0.61 -12.00
N PRO A 48 10.23 0.39 -13.11
CA PRO A 48 11.60 -0.12 -13.06
C PRO A 48 12.60 0.79 -12.33
N ASP A 49 12.28 2.07 -12.18
CA ASP A 49 13.08 3.11 -11.49
C ASP A 49 12.73 3.27 -10.01
N ASP A 50 12.05 2.29 -9.40
CA ASP A 50 11.59 2.30 -8.01
C ASP A 50 10.61 3.42 -7.67
N THR A 51 9.90 3.93 -8.67
CA THR A 51 8.77 4.81 -8.45
C THR A 51 7.44 4.05 -8.55
N VAL A 52 6.38 4.66 -8.06
CA VAL A 52 5.02 4.12 -8.08
C VAL A 52 4.09 5.10 -8.79
N THR A 53 3.32 4.58 -9.70
CA THR A 53 2.22 5.29 -10.37
C THR A 53 0.92 4.61 -9.99
N GLY A 54 -0.16 5.36 -9.79
CA GLY A 54 -1.40 4.69 -9.45
C GLY A 54 -2.59 5.59 -9.18
N GLU A 55 -3.64 4.90 -8.79
CA GLU A 55 -4.91 5.50 -8.41
C GLU A 55 -5.39 4.89 -7.09
N LEU A 56 -5.88 5.73 -6.20
CA LEU A 56 -6.48 5.33 -4.93
C LEU A 56 -7.86 5.95 -4.81
N VAL A 57 -8.88 5.13 -4.66
CA VAL A 57 -10.27 5.55 -4.41
C VAL A 57 -10.57 5.40 -2.93
N VAL A 58 -11.08 6.46 -2.32
CA VAL A 58 -11.58 6.45 -0.94
C VAL A 58 -12.99 7.03 -0.94
N ALA A 59 -13.98 6.22 -0.65
CA ALA A 59 -15.37 6.60 -0.75
C ALA A 59 -16.24 5.95 0.34
N THR A 60 -17.38 6.57 0.61
CA THR A 60 -18.43 6.04 1.49
C THR A 60 -19.76 6.06 0.73
N PRO A 61 -20.75 5.27 1.14
CA PRO A 61 -22.09 5.37 0.57
C PRO A 61 -22.64 6.78 0.68
N ALA A 62 -23.17 7.28 -0.42
CA ALA A 62 -23.77 8.61 -0.47
C ALA A 62 -25.01 8.67 0.41
N LYS A 63 -25.04 9.61 1.35
CA LYS A 63 -26.20 9.83 2.24
C LYS A 63 -27.26 10.69 1.56
N SER A 64 -26.86 11.51 0.59
CA SER A 64 -27.74 12.36 -0.22
C SER A 64 -27.09 12.64 -1.58
N ALA A 65 -27.83 13.24 -2.51
CA ALA A 65 -27.31 13.63 -3.83
C ALA A 65 -26.14 14.64 -3.76
N ASP A 66 -26.11 15.47 -2.72
CA ASP A 66 -25.10 16.52 -2.50
C ASP A 66 -23.96 16.08 -1.57
N ASP A 67 -23.97 14.82 -1.12
CA ASP A 67 -22.93 14.30 -0.25
C ASP A 67 -21.58 14.32 -0.98
N LYS A 68 -20.57 14.89 -0.33
CA LYS A 68 -19.20 14.97 -0.88
C LYS A 68 -18.32 13.79 -0.44
N GLY A 69 -18.79 12.98 0.51
CA GLY A 69 -18.05 11.88 1.07
C GLY A 69 -16.85 12.31 1.94
N PRO A 70 -15.94 11.40 2.23
CA PRO A 70 -14.77 11.68 3.03
C PRO A 70 -13.83 12.66 2.34
N THR A 71 -13.33 13.63 3.11
CA THR A 71 -12.31 14.58 2.64
C THR A 71 -10.94 14.03 2.98
N VAL A 72 -10.08 13.94 1.97
CA VAL A 72 -8.68 13.53 2.13
C VAL A 72 -7.84 14.79 2.33
N THR A 73 -7.05 14.83 3.41
CA THR A 73 -6.08 15.90 3.66
C THR A 73 -4.69 15.35 3.35
N LEU A 74 -4.08 15.88 2.28
CA LEU A 74 -2.74 15.50 1.88
C LEU A 74 -1.67 16.27 2.68
N PRO A 75 -0.55 15.64 3.02
CA PRO A 75 0.65 16.34 3.47
C PRO A 75 1.11 17.40 2.44
N PRO A 76 1.66 18.54 2.88
CA PRO A 76 2.04 19.63 1.97
C PRO A 76 3.06 19.25 0.89
N ASP A 77 3.92 18.29 1.18
CA ASP A 77 4.92 17.73 0.26
C ASP A 77 4.33 16.79 -0.80
N LEU A 78 3.17 16.19 -0.53
CA LEU A 78 2.46 15.32 -1.48
C LEU A 78 1.40 16.07 -2.30
N ALA A 79 0.88 17.17 -1.79
CA ALA A 79 -0.19 17.93 -2.45
C ALA A 79 0.11 18.32 -3.92
N PRO A 80 1.35 18.74 -4.31
CA PRO A 80 1.68 19.04 -5.70
C PRO A 80 1.87 17.79 -6.60
N LEU A 81 1.99 16.59 -6.03
CA LEU A 81 2.29 15.35 -6.73
C LEU A 81 1.06 14.45 -6.93
N VAL A 82 -0.05 14.80 -6.27
CA VAL A 82 -1.27 13.99 -6.26
C VAL A 82 -2.45 14.81 -6.76
N ASP A 83 -3.05 14.38 -7.85
CA ASP A 83 -4.31 14.96 -8.35
C ASP A 83 -5.50 14.35 -7.61
N VAL A 84 -6.33 15.18 -6.99
CA VAL A 84 -7.50 14.75 -6.23
C VAL A 84 -8.76 15.18 -6.96
N THR A 85 -9.55 14.20 -7.40
CA THR A 85 -10.80 14.42 -8.08
C THR A 85 -11.98 13.79 -7.33
N ARG A 86 -13.19 14.24 -7.61
CA ARG A 86 -14.40 13.70 -6.99
C ARG A 86 -14.71 12.31 -7.54
N TYR A 87 -15.01 11.38 -6.63
CA TYR A 87 -15.56 10.06 -6.94
C TYR A 87 -17.06 10.04 -6.69
N GLN A 88 -17.83 9.56 -7.67
CA GLN A 88 -19.28 9.36 -7.52
C GLN A 88 -19.73 8.22 -8.45
N GLN A 89 -19.75 7.00 -7.94
CA GLN A 89 -20.14 5.79 -8.68
C GLN A 89 -20.83 4.78 -7.77
N ASP A 90 -21.75 4.01 -8.30
CA ASP A 90 -22.41 2.87 -7.63
C ASP A 90 -23.03 3.22 -6.27
N GLY A 91 -23.50 4.45 -6.09
CA GLY A 91 -24.06 4.93 -4.82
C GLY A 91 -23.01 5.30 -3.78
N TYR A 92 -21.72 5.33 -4.15
CA TYR A 92 -20.62 5.82 -3.31
C TYR A 92 -20.19 7.22 -3.72
N THR A 93 -19.73 7.99 -2.76
CA THR A 93 -19.16 9.32 -2.97
C THR A 93 -17.87 9.49 -2.17
N GLY A 94 -16.90 10.23 -2.73
CA GLY A 94 -15.60 10.41 -2.11
C GLY A 94 -14.58 11.04 -3.05
N SER A 95 -13.35 10.56 -2.97
CA SER A 95 -12.20 11.08 -3.72
C SER A 95 -11.46 10.01 -4.47
N VAL A 96 -10.99 10.36 -5.66
CA VAL A 96 -9.98 9.62 -6.43
C VAL A 96 -8.69 10.41 -6.36
N LEU A 97 -7.63 9.74 -5.94
CA LEU A 97 -6.28 10.29 -5.90
C LEU A 97 -5.46 9.62 -7.01
N ARG A 98 -4.96 10.42 -7.95
CA ARG A 98 -4.08 9.97 -9.03
C ARG A 98 -2.70 10.54 -8.85
N PHE A 99 -1.70 9.71 -9.04
CA PHE A 99 -0.31 10.12 -8.91
C PHE A 99 0.60 9.34 -9.85
N SER A 100 1.74 9.94 -10.14
CA SER A 100 2.79 9.30 -10.94
C SER A 100 4.15 9.59 -10.33
N GLN A 101 5.07 8.62 -10.45
CA GLN A 101 6.47 8.76 -10.03
C GLN A 101 6.67 9.12 -8.54
N LEU A 102 5.78 8.67 -7.65
CA LEU A 102 6.04 8.74 -6.22
C LEU A 102 7.12 7.74 -5.82
N THR A 103 8.04 8.15 -4.96
CA THR A 103 8.96 7.22 -4.32
C THR A 103 8.23 6.22 -3.41
N PHE A 104 8.88 5.16 -3.01
CA PHE A 104 8.31 4.18 -2.06
C PHE A 104 7.90 4.85 -0.73
N ASP A 105 8.73 5.76 -0.20
CA ASP A 105 8.43 6.49 1.04
C ASP A 105 7.23 7.44 0.88
N GLN A 106 7.14 8.14 -0.25
CA GLN A 106 6.01 9.02 -0.56
C GLN A 106 4.71 8.21 -0.73
N THR A 107 4.79 7.04 -1.36
CA THR A 107 3.64 6.13 -1.50
C THR A 107 3.16 5.63 -0.12
N ALA A 108 4.09 5.25 0.76
CA ALA A 108 3.76 4.87 2.13
C ALA A 108 3.17 6.03 2.94
N ALA A 109 3.66 7.26 2.75
CA ALA A 109 3.12 8.46 3.39
C ALA A 109 1.71 8.78 2.87
N LEU A 110 1.47 8.66 1.55
CA LEU A 110 0.15 8.85 0.94
C LEU A 110 -0.87 7.84 1.50
N THR A 111 -0.50 6.57 1.58
CA THR A 111 -1.38 5.52 2.13
C THR A 111 -1.77 5.84 3.58
N ARG A 112 -0.82 6.26 4.41
CA ARG A 112 -1.09 6.66 5.80
C ARG A 112 -2.01 7.88 5.90
N ALA A 113 -1.87 8.86 5.01
CA ALA A 113 -2.69 10.07 5.01
C ALA A 113 -4.13 9.82 4.53
N THR A 114 -4.34 8.76 3.75
CA THR A 114 -5.60 8.53 3.01
C THR A 114 -6.53 7.54 3.70
N ILE A 115 -5.98 6.57 4.44
CA ILE A 115 -6.77 5.54 5.11
C ILE A 115 -7.22 6.07 6.49
N PRO A 116 -8.53 6.21 6.74
CA PRO A 116 -9.02 6.61 8.06
C PRO A 116 -8.60 5.61 9.14
N GLY A 117 -8.01 6.11 10.22
CA GLY A 117 -7.45 5.26 11.27
C GLY A 117 -6.08 4.69 10.90
N SER A 118 -5.20 5.52 10.32
CA SER A 118 -3.87 5.19 9.80
C SER A 118 -2.94 4.44 10.77
N GLU A 119 -3.24 4.43 12.05
CA GLU A 119 -2.56 3.58 13.04
C GLU A 119 -2.81 2.08 12.80
N ARG A 120 -3.88 1.74 12.06
CA ARG A 120 -4.33 0.39 11.75
C ARG A 120 -3.98 -0.07 10.34
N ALA A 121 -3.42 0.80 9.53
CA ALA A 121 -2.95 0.48 8.19
C ALA A 121 -1.48 0.82 8.06
N GLN A 122 -0.66 -0.21 7.91
CA GLN A 122 0.76 -0.09 7.64
C GLN A 122 1.01 -0.59 6.22
N PHE A 123 1.74 0.18 5.44
CA PHE A 123 2.13 -0.20 4.09
C PHE A 123 3.56 0.26 3.84
N ASN A 124 4.40 -0.63 3.39
CA ASN A 124 5.81 -0.36 3.15
C ASN A 124 6.29 -1.08 1.89
N LEU A 125 7.02 -0.33 1.06
CA LEU A 125 7.76 -0.86 -0.07
C LEU A 125 9.24 -0.65 0.20
N ARG A 126 10.06 -1.66 -0.02
CA ARG A 126 11.50 -1.57 0.22
C ARG A 126 12.28 -2.37 -0.80
N ARG A 127 13.32 -1.76 -1.35
CA ARG A 127 14.32 -2.49 -2.14
C ARG A 127 15.34 -3.19 -1.25
N ALA A 128 15.69 -4.40 -1.62
CA ALA A 128 16.77 -5.18 -1.04
C ALA A 128 17.56 -5.87 -2.17
N GLY A 129 18.56 -5.18 -2.69
CA GLY A 129 19.32 -5.61 -3.87
C GLY A 129 18.41 -5.79 -5.10
N GLY A 130 18.50 -6.91 -5.79
CA GLY A 130 17.66 -7.23 -6.96
C GLY A 130 16.22 -7.62 -6.63
N ARG A 131 15.69 -7.24 -5.46
CA ARG A 131 14.33 -7.56 -5.04
C ARG A 131 13.64 -6.36 -4.43
N VAL A 132 12.33 -6.28 -4.61
CA VAL A 132 11.44 -5.37 -3.87
C VAL A 132 10.54 -6.19 -2.97
N LEU A 133 10.47 -5.78 -1.72
CA LEU A 133 9.60 -6.34 -0.70
C LEU A 133 8.43 -5.38 -0.48
N VAL A 134 7.24 -5.93 -0.55
CA VAL A 134 5.99 -5.26 -0.17
C VAL A 134 5.53 -5.88 1.13
N THR A 135 5.32 -5.08 2.13
CA THR A 135 4.79 -5.54 3.42
C THR A 135 3.71 -4.58 3.89
N GLY A 136 2.69 -5.09 4.51
CA GLY A 136 1.63 -4.27 5.05
C GLY A 136 0.70 -5.04 5.95
N LEU A 137 -0.09 -4.28 6.69
CA LEU A 137 -1.14 -4.78 7.56
C LEU A 137 -2.31 -3.81 7.49
N ILE A 138 -3.51 -4.31 7.36
CA ILE A 138 -4.74 -3.53 7.42
C ILE A 138 -5.68 -4.14 8.46
N ASP A 139 -6.01 -3.38 9.50
CA ASP A 139 -6.94 -3.79 10.55
C ASP A 139 -8.34 -3.27 10.24
N LEU A 140 -9.21 -4.17 9.78
CA LEU A 140 -10.60 -3.89 9.47
C LEU A 140 -11.56 -4.42 10.57
N THR A 141 -11.08 -4.79 11.74
CA THR A 141 -11.88 -5.40 12.82
C THR A 141 -13.04 -4.50 13.29
N THR A 142 -12.91 -3.18 13.14
CA THR A 142 -13.95 -2.21 13.50
C THR A 142 -14.83 -1.79 12.33
N VAL A 143 -14.59 -2.32 11.13
CA VAL A 143 -15.35 -2.02 9.92
C VAL A 143 -16.52 -2.99 9.80
N SER A 144 -17.73 -2.47 9.61
CA SER A 144 -18.94 -3.28 9.46
C SER A 144 -18.91 -4.12 8.18
N VAL A 145 -19.26 -5.40 8.30
CA VAL A 145 -19.13 -6.43 7.25
C VAL A 145 -20.06 -6.19 6.04
N ASP A 146 -21.18 -5.51 6.23
CA ASP A 146 -22.29 -5.56 5.27
C ASP A 146 -22.10 -4.76 3.97
N LYS A 147 -21.14 -3.84 3.90
CA LYS A 147 -20.98 -2.94 2.73
C LYS A 147 -19.58 -2.33 2.60
N ALA A 148 -18.53 -3.02 2.95
CA ALA A 148 -17.18 -2.52 2.79
C ALA A 148 -16.46 -3.27 1.66
N ASP A 149 -15.73 -2.54 0.83
CA ASP A 149 -15.00 -3.06 -0.32
C ASP A 149 -13.56 -2.53 -0.24
N PHE A 150 -12.64 -3.42 0.11
CA PHE A 150 -11.23 -3.10 0.27
C PHE A 150 -10.40 -3.97 -0.64
N GLN A 151 -9.79 -3.37 -1.65
CA GLN A 151 -8.97 -4.07 -2.64
C GLN A 151 -7.67 -3.32 -2.88
N LEU A 152 -6.58 -4.06 -2.95
CA LEU A 152 -5.28 -3.58 -3.40
C LEU A 152 -4.83 -4.42 -4.58
N LYS A 153 -4.52 -3.77 -5.68
CA LYS A 153 -3.94 -4.38 -6.87
C LYS A 153 -2.61 -3.72 -7.18
N MET A 154 -1.55 -4.51 -7.26
CA MET A 154 -0.21 -4.02 -7.57
C MET A 154 0.40 -4.76 -8.75
N SER A 155 0.83 -4.02 -9.77
CA SER A 155 1.63 -4.56 -10.88
C SER A 155 3.10 -4.21 -10.69
N PHE A 156 3.97 -5.11 -11.14
CA PHE A 156 5.41 -5.02 -10.96
C PHE A 156 6.16 -5.21 -12.27
N PRO A 157 7.33 -4.55 -12.46
CA PRO A 157 8.13 -4.67 -13.68
C PRO A 157 8.89 -6.00 -13.76
N GLY A 158 8.83 -6.82 -12.71
CA GLY A 158 9.57 -8.06 -12.60
C GLY A 158 8.70 -9.26 -12.20
N ARG A 159 9.37 -10.37 -11.93
CA ARG A 159 8.70 -11.62 -11.57
C ARG A 159 8.35 -11.64 -10.08
N VAL A 160 7.09 -11.88 -9.76
CA VAL A 160 6.64 -12.18 -8.41
C VAL A 160 7.25 -13.52 -7.99
N VAL A 161 8.05 -13.50 -6.92
CA VAL A 161 8.72 -14.69 -6.36
C VAL A 161 7.80 -15.37 -5.35
N GLU A 162 7.18 -14.55 -4.50
CA GLU A 162 6.27 -14.97 -3.44
C GLU A 162 5.25 -13.87 -3.19
N ALA A 163 4.00 -14.23 -2.92
CA ALA A 163 2.96 -13.32 -2.47
C ALA A 163 1.90 -14.10 -1.71
N ASN A 164 1.25 -13.45 -0.74
CA ASN A 164 0.07 -14.00 -0.05
C ASN A 164 -1.25 -13.54 -0.68
N GLY A 165 -1.20 -12.72 -1.73
CA GLY A 165 -2.34 -12.36 -2.59
C GLY A 165 -2.42 -13.24 -3.83
N GLU A 166 -3.50 -13.07 -4.61
CA GLU A 166 -3.66 -13.71 -5.91
C GLU A 166 -2.68 -13.11 -6.92
N SER A 167 -1.79 -13.94 -7.48
CA SER A 167 -0.73 -13.48 -8.39
C SER A 167 -0.97 -13.95 -9.81
N GLU A 168 -1.07 -13.01 -10.75
CA GLU A 168 -1.24 -13.26 -12.17
C GLU A 168 -0.44 -12.27 -13.03
N LEU A 169 0.38 -12.78 -13.95
CA LEU A 169 1.13 -11.97 -14.95
C LEU A 169 1.88 -10.76 -14.37
N GLY A 170 2.56 -10.95 -13.23
CA GLY A 170 3.32 -9.86 -12.58
C GLY A 170 2.47 -8.87 -11.79
N THR A 171 1.19 -9.16 -11.62
CA THR A 171 0.26 -8.40 -10.78
C THR A 171 -0.14 -9.23 -9.58
N VAL A 172 -0.21 -8.62 -8.41
CA VAL A 172 -0.74 -9.24 -7.20
C VAL A 172 -1.97 -8.47 -6.74
N SER A 173 -3.02 -9.20 -6.42
CA SER A 173 -4.30 -8.66 -5.95
C SER A 173 -4.61 -9.17 -4.55
N TRP A 174 -4.98 -8.27 -3.67
CA TRP A 174 -5.47 -8.57 -2.32
C TRP A 174 -6.88 -8.04 -2.18
N THR A 175 -7.77 -8.89 -1.68
CA THR A 175 -9.13 -8.52 -1.27
C THR A 175 -9.23 -8.75 0.23
N PHE A 176 -9.64 -7.73 0.96
CA PHE A 176 -9.68 -7.76 2.41
C PHE A 176 -11.10 -7.91 2.91
N THR A 177 -11.28 -8.80 3.88
CA THR A 177 -12.58 -9.05 4.51
C THR A 177 -12.79 -8.06 5.66
N PRO A 178 -13.86 -7.26 5.65
CA PRO A 178 -14.22 -6.43 6.80
C PRO A 178 -14.44 -7.28 8.05
N GLY A 179 -14.05 -6.76 9.21
CA GLY A 179 -14.10 -7.48 10.47
C GLY A 179 -12.84 -8.29 10.80
N GLU A 180 -11.86 -8.35 9.89
CA GLU A 180 -10.62 -9.11 10.05
C GLU A 180 -9.38 -8.22 9.92
N VAL A 181 -8.23 -8.78 10.27
CA VAL A 181 -6.92 -8.19 9.99
C VAL A 181 -6.38 -8.83 8.72
N GLY A 182 -6.04 -8.01 7.74
CA GLY A 182 -5.44 -8.45 6.48
C GLY A 182 -3.95 -8.17 6.45
N ASP A 183 -3.16 -9.16 6.04
CA ASP A 183 -1.74 -9.04 5.81
C ASP A 183 -1.45 -8.84 4.31
N ILE A 184 -0.46 -8.00 4.01
CA ILE A 184 0.06 -7.78 2.67
C ILE A 184 1.52 -8.23 2.67
N ASN A 185 1.84 -9.21 1.83
CA ASN A 185 3.22 -9.66 1.65
C ASN A 185 3.46 -10.04 0.20
N ALA A 186 4.51 -9.44 -0.41
CA ALA A 186 5.00 -9.88 -1.70
C ALA A 186 6.50 -9.63 -1.84
N THR A 187 7.18 -10.54 -2.51
CA THR A 187 8.58 -10.43 -2.92
C THR A 187 8.66 -10.49 -4.43
N VAL A 188 9.22 -9.46 -5.04
CA VAL A 188 9.34 -9.34 -6.49
C VAL A 188 10.80 -9.19 -6.88
N ALA A 189 11.24 -9.94 -7.88
CA ALA A 189 12.61 -9.88 -8.39
C ALA A 189 12.65 -9.11 -9.72
N TYR A 190 13.39 -8.01 -9.74
CA TYR A 190 13.78 -7.28 -10.95
C TYR A 190 15.08 -6.51 -10.73
N ALA A 191 15.74 -6.15 -11.84
CA ALA A 191 17.05 -5.51 -11.78
C ALA A 191 16.98 -4.19 -10.99
N ASP A 192 18.02 -3.96 -10.18
CA ASP A 192 18.19 -2.71 -9.45
C ASP A 192 18.57 -1.61 -10.46
N PRO A 193 17.81 -0.51 -10.56
CA PRO A 193 18.10 0.58 -11.49
C PRO A 193 19.43 1.27 -11.21
N ASP A 194 19.84 1.30 -9.93
CA ASP A 194 21.09 1.92 -9.48
C ASP A 194 22.27 0.95 -9.44
N ALA A 195 22.06 -0.33 -9.82
CA ALA A 195 23.14 -1.30 -9.84
C ALA A 195 24.21 -0.90 -10.85
N PRO A 196 25.50 -0.92 -10.46
CA PRO A 196 26.59 -0.64 -11.38
C PRO A 196 26.55 -1.66 -12.54
N SER A 197 26.56 -1.13 -13.78
CA SER A 197 26.48 -1.99 -14.96
C SER A 197 27.65 -2.97 -15.00
N VAL A 198 27.34 -4.25 -15.05
CA VAL A 198 28.35 -5.33 -15.16
C VAL A 198 29.25 -5.10 -16.36
N LEU A 199 28.71 -4.51 -17.43
CA LEU A 199 29.45 -4.19 -18.65
C LEU A 199 30.58 -3.19 -18.39
N ASN A 200 30.32 -2.11 -17.67
CA ASN A 200 31.34 -1.09 -17.35
C ASN A 200 32.45 -1.66 -16.48
N TRP A 201 32.09 -2.53 -15.53
CA TRP A 201 33.07 -3.23 -14.69
C TRP A 201 33.93 -4.22 -15.49
N THR A 202 33.31 -4.98 -16.41
CA THR A 202 34.02 -5.93 -17.28
C THR A 202 34.95 -5.21 -18.25
N ILE A 203 34.54 -4.09 -18.83
CA ILE A 203 35.40 -3.25 -19.69
C ILE A 203 36.58 -2.69 -18.89
N GLY A 204 36.34 -2.18 -17.69
CA GLY A 204 37.38 -1.67 -16.81
C GLY A 204 38.41 -2.73 -16.47
N LEU A 205 37.99 -3.93 -16.05
CA LEU A 205 38.86 -5.05 -15.76
C LEU A 205 39.64 -5.52 -17.00
N GLY A 206 38.97 -5.60 -18.16
CA GLY A 206 39.60 -5.94 -19.43
C GLY A 206 40.71 -4.96 -19.82
N ALA A 207 40.49 -3.68 -19.64
CA ALA A 207 41.49 -2.63 -19.90
C ALA A 207 42.70 -2.76 -18.99
N VAL A 208 42.52 -3.05 -17.70
CA VAL A 208 43.60 -3.25 -16.73
C VAL A 208 44.42 -4.50 -17.10
N VAL A 209 43.77 -5.59 -17.45
CA VAL A 209 44.45 -6.82 -17.89
C VAL A 209 45.25 -6.61 -19.18
N ALA A 210 44.67 -5.92 -20.17
CA ALA A 210 45.35 -5.57 -21.41
C ALA A 210 46.61 -4.72 -21.17
N LEU A 211 46.49 -3.72 -20.30
CA LEU A 211 47.58 -2.82 -19.94
C LEU A 211 48.70 -3.59 -19.21
N ALA A 212 48.38 -4.48 -18.29
CA ALA A 212 49.34 -5.35 -17.63
C ALA A 212 50.05 -6.26 -18.63
N ALA A 213 49.34 -6.85 -19.58
CA ALA A 213 49.93 -7.68 -20.63
C ALA A 213 50.91 -6.88 -21.50
N VAL A 214 50.59 -5.66 -21.88
CA VAL A 214 51.49 -4.77 -22.65
C VAL A 214 52.74 -4.46 -21.84
N VAL A 215 52.63 -4.14 -20.55
CA VAL A 215 53.81 -3.89 -19.67
C VAL A 215 54.71 -5.09 -19.60
N VAL A 216 54.16 -6.28 -19.40
CA VAL A 216 54.94 -7.54 -19.36
C VAL A 216 55.69 -7.79 -20.68
N VAL A 217 55.00 -7.60 -21.85
CA VAL A 217 55.60 -7.77 -23.17
C VAL A 217 56.75 -6.75 -23.39
N VAL A 218 56.55 -5.50 -23.01
CA VAL A 218 57.56 -4.44 -23.15
C VAL A 218 58.78 -4.76 -22.24
N ALA A 219 58.53 -5.13 -20.98
CA ALA A 219 59.56 -5.54 -20.05
C ALA A 219 60.37 -6.75 -20.56
N ALA A 220 59.68 -7.80 -21.04
CA ALA A 220 60.32 -8.97 -21.62
C ALA A 220 61.16 -8.67 -22.87
N ARG A 221 60.72 -7.72 -23.71
CA ARG A 221 61.52 -7.27 -24.85
C ARG A 221 62.78 -6.47 -24.44
N ARG A 222 62.71 -5.71 -23.37
CA ARG A 222 63.85 -4.90 -22.84
C ARG A 222 64.88 -5.75 -22.12
N THR A 223 64.48 -6.89 -21.51
CA THR A 223 65.33 -7.79 -20.77
C THR A 223 65.88 -8.97 -21.58
N ARG A 224 65.73 -8.96 -22.93
CA ARG A 224 66.38 -9.97 -23.78
C ARG A 224 67.88 -9.95 -23.54
N ASN A 225 68.41 -10.98 -22.92
CA ASN A 225 69.84 -11.18 -22.71
C ASN A 225 70.59 -11.14 -24.07
N PRO A 226 71.75 -10.44 -24.16
CA PRO A 226 72.61 -10.51 -25.32
C PRO A 226 73.09 -11.97 -25.53
N PRO A 227 73.30 -12.43 -26.77
CA PRO A 227 73.77 -13.79 -27.02
C PRO A 227 75.07 -14.00 -26.30
N VAL A 228 75.16 -15.08 -25.53
CA VAL A 228 76.38 -15.50 -24.86
C VAL A 228 77.42 -15.88 -25.94
N SER A 229 78.50 -15.10 -26.07
CA SER A 229 79.63 -15.48 -26.98
C SER A 229 80.24 -16.80 -26.52
N PRO A 230 80.55 -17.77 -27.41
CA PRO A 230 81.24 -19.00 -27.01
C PRO A 230 82.64 -18.71 -26.57
N PRO A 231 83.17 -19.46 -25.62
CA PRO A 231 84.54 -19.30 -25.14
C PRO A 231 85.54 -19.54 -26.29
N VAL A 232 86.42 -18.59 -26.50
CA VAL A 232 87.59 -18.73 -27.42
C VAL A 232 88.59 -19.70 -26.77
N ARG A 233 88.96 -20.79 -27.52
CA ARG A 233 90.07 -21.71 -27.13
C ARG A 233 91.40 -21.09 -27.46
#